data_c56874292b67de5badae0fb3ef442bd7
#
_entry.id   c56874292b67de5badae0fb3ef442bd7
#
_cell.length_a   1.000
_cell.length_b   1.000
_cell.length_c   1.000
_cell.angle_alpha   90.00
_cell.angle_beta   90.00
_cell.angle_gamma   90.00
#
_symmetry.space_group_name_H-M   'P 1'
#
loop_
_entity.id
_entity.type
_entity.pdbx_description
1 polymer ?
#
loop_
_entity_poly.entity_id
_entity_poly.type
_entity_poly.pdbx_seq_one_letter_code
_entity_poly.pdbx_strand_id
1 'polypeptide(L)'
;MKAVVWHGLGNIGLDEVPEPEIRDPFDAIVRITTSAVCGTDLHFVRGTMPGLQEGRILGHEAVGVVEEVGPGVRNLRPGDRVVVPSTVACGTCSYCRAGYYAQCDNANPGGRLAGTVFFGGPQAAGGLDGLQAEYARIPFAHVGLVPLPDTVDDTQAILLSDIYPTAWFGARLAEVGDGDTVAIVGAGAVGQAAIASARLQGAGRIIVVDGVGDRLDMARSQHAETVDFNAEDPVAAVRELTGGIGVDRVIDAVGVDAQNPSGGPAADAAGEQAEEFRHEQSEAAPEQSPDGDTWVPGDAPTLAARWAVQMVAKAGTVGTIGVYPPQVQHYPFGEAFMKNLTLRMGNCNHRRYVPRLVSLVASGSLDPTPLVTRWGGTESAVEAYRRFDRREAGWTKVVLGVSDEGAVAPGLGEAAGTGAATTAGSPGPTASEATQ
;
A
#
# COMPACT_ATOMS: atom_id res chain seq x y z
N MET A 1 -11.80 -18.04 17.19
CA MET A 1 -10.69 -17.84 16.25
C MET A 1 -9.75 -16.77 16.77
N LYS A 2 -8.44 -16.86 16.47
CA LYS A 2 -7.47 -15.80 16.78
C LYS A 2 -7.58 -14.64 15.77
N ALA A 3 -7.43 -13.39 16.26
CA ALA A 3 -7.44 -12.20 15.44
C ALA A 3 -6.61 -11.07 16.07
N VAL A 4 -6.04 -10.19 15.23
CA VAL A 4 -5.39 -8.95 15.69
C VAL A 4 -6.47 -7.90 15.90
N VAL A 5 -6.63 -7.44 17.12
CA VAL A 5 -7.75 -6.58 17.55
C VAL A 5 -7.24 -5.22 18.02
N TRP A 6 -7.93 -4.16 17.63
CA TRP A 6 -7.71 -2.82 18.11
C TRP A 6 -8.49 -2.55 19.41
N HIS A 7 -7.79 -2.12 20.46
CA HIS A 7 -8.32 -1.83 21.79
C HIS A 7 -8.35 -0.33 22.13
N GLY A 8 -8.06 0.51 21.17
CA GLY A 8 -7.93 1.95 21.36
C GLY A 8 -6.62 2.48 20.78
N LEU A 9 -6.44 3.79 20.83
CA LEU A 9 -5.23 4.45 20.33
C LEU A 9 -3.99 3.90 21.01
N GLY A 10 -2.99 3.55 20.22
CA GLY A 10 -1.74 2.96 20.71
C GLY A 10 -1.86 1.53 21.26
N ASN A 11 -3.02 0.90 21.16
CA ASN A 11 -3.27 -0.40 21.80
C ASN A 11 -3.89 -1.40 20.84
N ILE A 12 -3.13 -2.45 20.51
CA ILE A 12 -3.56 -3.59 19.70
C ILE A 12 -3.15 -4.89 20.39
N GLY A 13 -3.91 -5.95 20.21
CA GLY A 13 -3.66 -7.25 20.81
C GLY A 13 -4.00 -8.41 19.89
N LEU A 14 -3.60 -9.61 20.27
CA LEU A 14 -4.04 -10.86 19.67
C LEU A 14 -5.08 -11.50 20.59
N ASP A 15 -6.32 -11.54 20.13
CA ASP A 15 -7.46 -12.00 20.91
C ASP A 15 -8.09 -13.27 20.34
N GLU A 16 -8.85 -13.97 21.18
CA GLU A 16 -9.82 -14.95 20.74
C GLU A 16 -11.19 -14.29 20.55
N VAL A 17 -11.70 -14.35 19.32
CA VAL A 17 -12.97 -13.73 18.93
C VAL A 17 -13.90 -14.79 18.30
N PRO A 18 -15.23 -14.56 18.24
CA PRO A 18 -16.15 -15.44 17.54
C PRO A 18 -15.78 -15.62 16.06
N GLU A 19 -16.03 -16.80 15.52
CA GLU A 19 -15.92 -17.03 14.08
C GLU A 19 -17.02 -16.28 13.30
N PRO A 20 -16.74 -15.80 12.09
CA PRO A 20 -17.73 -15.13 11.28
C PRO A 20 -18.75 -16.11 10.69
N GLU A 21 -19.98 -15.63 10.43
CA GLU A 21 -21.08 -16.39 9.83
C GLU A 21 -21.56 -15.73 8.54
N ILE A 22 -22.15 -16.51 7.62
CA ILE A 22 -22.90 -16.00 6.47
C ILE A 22 -24.10 -15.18 6.96
N ARG A 23 -24.20 -13.92 6.54
CA ARG A 23 -25.28 -12.99 6.91
C ARG A 23 -26.14 -12.57 5.71
N ASP A 24 -25.56 -12.64 4.51
CA ASP A 24 -26.23 -12.26 3.26
C ASP A 24 -26.03 -13.36 2.21
N PRO A 25 -26.98 -13.59 1.28
CA PRO A 25 -26.84 -14.58 0.22
C PRO A 25 -25.58 -14.45 -0.65
N PHE A 26 -24.97 -13.28 -0.69
CA PHE A 26 -23.77 -13.00 -1.48
C PHE A 26 -22.47 -12.98 -0.65
N ASP A 27 -22.53 -13.39 0.60
CA ASP A 27 -21.33 -13.54 1.45
C ASP A 27 -20.57 -14.82 1.13
N ALA A 28 -19.29 -14.82 1.46
CA ALA A 28 -18.49 -16.04 1.65
C ALA A 28 -17.73 -15.96 2.97
N ILE A 29 -17.41 -17.11 3.55
CA ILE A 29 -16.42 -17.27 4.61
C ILE A 29 -15.13 -17.73 3.95
N VAL A 30 -14.04 -17.02 4.23
CA VAL A 30 -12.71 -17.36 3.75
C VAL A 30 -11.84 -17.69 4.94
N ARG A 31 -11.20 -18.85 4.94
CA ARG A 31 -10.12 -19.20 5.85
C ARG A 31 -8.86 -18.51 5.32
N ILE A 32 -8.33 -17.60 6.12
CA ILE A 32 -7.16 -16.81 5.75
C ILE A 32 -5.90 -17.68 5.91
N THR A 33 -5.09 -17.76 4.87
CA THR A 33 -3.77 -18.41 4.92
C THR A 33 -2.67 -17.40 5.18
N THR A 34 -2.81 -16.20 4.59
CA THR A 34 -1.81 -15.15 4.62
C THR A 34 -2.48 -13.79 4.73
N SER A 35 -2.01 -12.95 5.65
CA SER A 35 -2.36 -11.55 5.78
C SER A 35 -1.10 -10.67 5.77
N ALA A 36 -1.24 -9.35 5.90
CA ALA A 36 -0.09 -8.46 5.93
C ALA A 36 -0.38 -7.19 6.74
N VAL A 37 0.71 -6.51 7.16
CA VAL A 37 0.64 -5.19 7.80
C VAL A 37 0.81 -4.10 6.74
N CYS A 38 -0.06 -3.10 6.78
CA CYS A 38 -0.06 -1.94 5.89
C CYS A 38 0.07 -0.62 6.67
N GLY A 39 0.57 0.43 6.01
CA GLY A 39 0.60 1.79 6.57
C GLY A 39 -0.79 2.30 6.95
N THR A 40 -1.84 1.91 6.22
CA THR A 40 -3.22 2.27 6.54
C THR A 40 -3.67 1.73 7.91
N ASP A 41 -3.21 0.54 8.31
CA ASP A 41 -3.52 0.00 9.64
C ASP A 41 -2.93 0.87 10.75
N LEU A 42 -1.74 1.45 10.51
CA LEU A 42 -1.09 2.37 11.46
C LEU A 42 -1.87 3.67 11.67
N HIS A 43 -2.59 4.16 10.66
CA HIS A 43 -3.43 5.35 10.82
C HIS A 43 -4.46 5.19 11.95
N PHE A 44 -5.01 3.98 12.15
CA PHE A 44 -5.94 3.70 13.23
C PHE A 44 -5.24 3.66 14.58
N VAL A 45 -4.04 3.08 14.63
CA VAL A 45 -3.28 2.96 15.88
C VAL A 45 -2.72 4.30 16.33
N ARG A 46 -2.27 5.14 15.38
CA ARG A 46 -1.73 6.48 15.61
C ARG A 46 -2.79 7.56 15.86
N GLY A 47 -4.05 7.33 15.41
CA GLY A 47 -5.14 8.30 15.52
C GLY A 47 -5.28 9.25 14.32
N THR A 48 -4.49 9.07 13.24
CA THR A 48 -4.60 9.88 12.01
C THR A 48 -5.81 9.50 11.14
N MET A 49 -6.49 8.39 11.45
CA MET A 49 -7.85 8.05 10.95
C MET A 49 -8.76 7.74 12.12
N PRO A 50 -9.55 8.71 12.61
CA PRO A 50 -10.42 8.51 13.76
C PRO A 50 -11.66 7.67 13.44
N GLY A 51 -12.34 7.19 14.50
CA GLY A 51 -13.66 6.55 14.41
C GLY A 51 -13.63 5.03 14.27
N LEU A 52 -12.46 4.38 14.46
CA LEU A 52 -12.43 2.94 14.66
C LEU A 52 -13.08 2.57 15.99
N GLN A 53 -13.81 1.48 16.02
CA GLN A 53 -14.49 1.01 17.23
C GLN A 53 -13.63 -0.01 17.96
N GLU A 54 -13.60 0.07 19.29
CA GLU A 54 -12.94 -0.93 20.14
C GLU A 54 -13.49 -2.34 19.87
N GLY A 55 -12.59 -3.33 19.83
CA GLY A 55 -12.90 -4.70 19.43
C GLY A 55 -12.86 -4.97 17.93
N ARG A 56 -12.52 -3.97 17.10
CA ARG A 56 -12.39 -4.15 15.65
C ARG A 56 -11.16 -4.99 15.30
N ILE A 57 -11.35 -6.02 14.48
CA ILE A 57 -10.25 -6.76 13.86
C ILE A 57 -9.57 -5.86 12.84
N LEU A 58 -8.24 -5.82 12.84
CA LEU A 58 -7.43 -5.04 11.92
C LEU A 58 -7.14 -5.78 10.61
N GLY A 59 -6.52 -5.05 9.68
CA GLY A 59 -6.03 -5.58 8.40
C GLY A 59 -7.05 -5.54 7.27
N HIS A 60 -6.53 -5.29 6.06
CA HIS A 60 -7.34 -5.21 4.85
C HIS A 60 -6.70 -5.97 3.68
N GLU A 61 -5.65 -6.74 3.94
CA GLU A 61 -4.94 -7.55 2.97
C GLU A 61 -5.04 -9.03 3.35
N ALA A 62 -5.50 -9.89 2.42
CA ALA A 62 -5.50 -11.32 2.65
C ALA A 62 -5.49 -12.16 1.38
N VAL A 63 -4.97 -13.37 1.56
CA VAL A 63 -5.12 -14.54 0.69
C VAL A 63 -5.72 -15.65 1.54
N GLY A 64 -6.52 -16.51 0.94
CA GLY A 64 -7.11 -17.62 1.68
C GLY A 64 -7.84 -18.61 0.79
N VAL A 65 -8.55 -19.51 1.46
CA VAL A 65 -9.36 -20.57 0.85
C VAL A 65 -10.82 -20.35 1.22
N VAL A 66 -11.70 -20.41 0.24
CA VAL A 66 -13.15 -20.34 0.46
C VAL A 66 -13.60 -21.55 1.27
N GLU A 67 -14.21 -21.35 2.43
CA GLU A 67 -14.76 -22.42 3.29
C GLU A 67 -16.25 -22.59 3.07
N GLU A 68 -16.99 -21.47 2.97
CA GLU A 68 -18.43 -21.48 2.81
C GLU A 68 -18.86 -20.33 1.88
N VAL A 69 -19.95 -20.55 1.13
CA VAL A 69 -20.56 -19.54 0.27
C VAL A 69 -22.05 -19.45 0.49
N GLY A 70 -22.57 -18.23 0.50
CA GLY A 70 -24.00 -17.99 0.50
C GLY A 70 -24.65 -18.41 -0.85
N PRO A 71 -25.97 -18.70 -0.87
CA PRO A 71 -26.68 -19.28 -2.01
C PRO A 71 -26.68 -18.37 -3.26
N GLY A 72 -26.36 -17.10 -3.14
CA GLY A 72 -26.22 -16.15 -4.26
C GLY A 72 -24.84 -16.18 -4.94
N VAL A 73 -23.83 -16.75 -4.30
CA VAL A 73 -22.47 -16.88 -4.84
C VAL A 73 -22.41 -18.14 -5.73
N ARG A 74 -22.26 -17.95 -7.04
CA ARG A 74 -22.32 -19.05 -8.01
C ARG A 74 -21.01 -19.28 -8.78
N ASN A 75 -20.08 -18.37 -8.65
CA ASN A 75 -18.79 -18.38 -9.36
C ASN A 75 -17.62 -18.81 -8.49
N LEU A 76 -17.88 -19.16 -7.24
CA LEU A 76 -16.92 -19.65 -6.25
C LEU A 76 -17.51 -20.87 -5.54
N ARG A 77 -16.65 -21.72 -5.01
CA ARG A 77 -17.00 -22.91 -4.24
C ARG A 77 -15.99 -23.14 -3.12
N PRO A 78 -16.37 -23.86 -2.06
CA PRO A 78 -15.42 -24.30 -1.04
C PRO A 78 -14.20 -25.00 -1.66
N GLY A 79 -13.01 -24.65 -1.17
CA GLY A 79 -11.71 -25.11 -1.66
C GLY A 79 -11.06 -24.20 -2.71
N ASP A 80 -11.75 -23.21 -3.26
CA ASP A 80 -11.14 -22.25 -4.19
C ASP A 80 -10.13 -21.34 -3.44
N ARG A 81 -8.90 -21.27 -3.94
CA ARG A 81 -7.90 -20.30 -3.46
C ARG A 81 -8.21 -18.93 -4.05
N VAL A 82 -8.18 -17.89 -3.20
CA VAL A 82 -8.58 -16.55 -3.60
C VAL A 82 -7.67 -15.48 -2.99
N VAL A 83 -7.48 -14.39 -3.71
CA VAL A 83 -7.04 -13.13 -3.12
C VAL A 83 -8.27 -12.29 -2.77
N VAL A 84 -8.22 -11.63 -1.60
CA VAL A 84 -9.27 -10.74 -1.10
C VAL A 84 -8.87 -9.29 -1.39
N PRO A 85 -9.47 -8.61 -2.38
CA PRO A 85 -9.23 -7.19 -2.61
C PRO A 85 -9.67 -6.35 -1.41
N SER A 86 -8.84 -5.36 -1.03
CA SER A 86 -9.03 -4.54 0.16
C SER A 86 -10.38 -3.81 0.23
N THR A 87 -10.93 -3.37 -0.91
CA THR A 87 -12.20 -2.63 -0.98
C THR A 87 -13.37 -3.49 -1.42
N VAL A 88 -14.56 -3.20 -0.86
CA VAL A 88 -15.78 -3.98 -1.07
C VAL A 88 -16.71 -3.29 -2.08
N ALA A 89 -17.29 -4.07 -3.01
CA ALA A 89 -18.16 -3.57 -4.07
C ALA A 89 -19.23 -4.57 -4.48
N CYS A 90 -20.43 -4.07 -4.80
CA CYS A 90 -21.57 -4.93 -5.22
C CYS A 90 -21.53 -5.35 -6.68
N GLY A 91 -20.76 -4.69 -7.54
CA GLY A 91 -20.66 -4.97 -8.98
C GLY A 91 -21.83 -4.47 -9.85
N THR A 92 -22.95 -4.03 -9.27
CA THR A 92 -24.20 -3.79 -10.00
C THR A 92 -24.68 -2.33 -10.00
N CYS A 93 -24.25 -1.50 -9.04
CA CYS A 93 -24.61 -0.09 -8.99
C CYS A 93 -23.96 0.74 -10.12
N SER A 94 -24.38 1.98 -10.29
CA SER A 94 -23.87 2.87 -11.34
C SER A 94 -22.36 3.06 -11.27
N TYR A 95 -21.81 3.28 -10.09
CA TYR A 95 -20.37 3.43 -9.89
C TYR A 95 -19.59 2.16 -10.22
N CYS A 96 -20.03 1.00 -9.73
CA CYS A 96 -19.39 -0.28 -10.05
C CYS A 96 -19.39 -0.56 -11.55
N ARG A 97 -20.51 -0.32 -12.25
CA ARG A 97 -20.58 -0.49 -13.71
C ARG A 97 -19.71 0.48 -14.50
N ALA A 98 -19.42 1.66 -13.93
CA ALA A 98 -18.48 2.62 -14.48
C ALA A 98 -17.02 2.32 -14.11
N GLY A 99 -16.77 1.30 -13.28
CA GLY A 99 -15.43 0.89 -12.84
C GLY A 99 -14.92 1.60 -11.58
N TYR A 100 -15.76 2.39 -10.91
CA TYR A 100 -15.46 3.07 -9.64
C TYR A 100 -15.89 2.21 -8.45
N TYR A 101 -15.29 1.03 -8.33
CA TYR A 101 -15.67 0.04 -7.32
C TYR A 101 -15.51 0.55 -5.88
N ALA A 102 -14.50 1.38 -5.63
CA ALA A 102 -14.27 2.00 -4.31
C ALA A 102 -15.39 2.99 -3.91
N GLN A 103 -16.27 3.41 -4.85
CA GLN A 103 -17.37 4.32 -4.58
C GLN A 103 -18.74 3.62 -4.73
N CYS A 104 -18.81 2.36 -4.29
CA CYS A 104 -20.00 1.53 -4.40
C CYS A 104 -21.17 2.07 -3.56
N ASP A 105 -22.32 2.35 -4.19
CA ASP A 105 -23.54 2.81 -3.51
C ASP A 105 -24.13 1.80 -2.50
N ASN A 106 -23.89 0.51 -2.73
CA ASN A 106 -24.59 -0.55 -1.98
C ASN A 106 -23.72 -1.18 -0.88
N ALA A 107 -22.41 -0.98 -0.92
CA ALA A 107 -21.50 -1.62 0.04
C ALA A 107 -21.51 -0.90 1.39
N ASN A 108 -21.65 0.44 1.40
CA ASN A 108 -21.61 1.21 2.62
C ASN A 108 -23.01 1.32 3.24
N PRO A 109 -23.19 0.87 4.49
CA PRO A 109 -24.48 1.00 5.19
C PRO A 109 -24.89 2.45 5.47
N GLY A 110 -23.95 3.42 5.41
CA GLY A 110 -24.21 4.85 5.46
C GLY A 110 -24.91 5.41 4.20
N GLY A 111 -25.13 4.59 3.17
CA GLY A 111 -25.86 4.93 1.96
C GLY A 111 -25.04 5.64 0.90
N ARG A 112 -25.73 6.22 -0.10
CA ARG A 112 -25.14 6.72 -1.35
C ARG A 112 -24.14 7.88 -1.21
N LEU A 113 -24.18 8.60 -0.12
CA LEU A 113 -23.24 9.70 0.15
C LEU A 113 -22.03 9.26 0.98
N ALA A 114 -22.03 8.01 1.44
CA ALA A 114 -20.91 7.45 2.17
C ALA A 114 -19.73 7.13 1.23
N GLY A 115 -18.53 7.12 1.78
CA GLY A 115 -17.31 6.84 1.04
C GLY A 115 -17.02 5.36 0.84
N THR A 116 -15.76 5.06 0.60
CA THR A 116 -15.22 3.74 0.37
C THR A 116 -15.48 2.79 1.53
N VAL A 117 -15.81 1.54 1.23
CA VAL A 117 -15.85 0.43 2.18
C VAL A 117 -14.60 -0.43 2.04
N PHE A 118 -13.95 -0.72 3.15
CA PHE A 118 -12.80 -1.62 3.20
C PHE A 118 -12.77 -2.39 4.53
N PHE A 119 -12.04 -3.50 4.56
CA PHE A 119 -11.92 -4.36 5.73
C PHE A 119 -11.09 -3.68 6.84
N GLY A 120 -11.42 -3.91 8.09
CA GLY A 120 -10.72 -3.32 9.24
C GLY A 120 -10.91 -1.81 9.42
N GLY A 121 -11.83 -1.20 8.64
CA GLY A 121 -12.09 0.23 8.67
C GLY A 121 -13.11 0.68 9.71
N PRO A 122 -13.21 2.01 9.95
CA PRO A 122 -14.17 2.60 10.87
C PRO A 122 -15.61 2.46 10.35
N GLN A 123 -16.60 2.78 11.20
CA GLN A 123 -18.02 2.70 10.82
C GLN A 123 -18.34 3.51 9.56
N ALA A 124 -17.73 4.67 9.38
CA ALA A 124 -17.89 5.50 8.19
C ALA A 124 -17.39 4.81 6.90
N ALA A 125 -16.44 3.88 7.02
CA ALA A 125 -15.92 3.04 5.95
C ALA A 125 -16.57 1.64 5.91
N GLY A 126 -17.80 1.51 6.38
CA GLY A 126 -18.59 0.28 6.33
C GLY A 126 -18.57 -0.55 7.60
N GLY A 127 -17.63 -0.33 8.52
CA GLY A 127 -17.56 -1.01 9.82
C GLY A 127 -17.37 -2.52 9.72
N LEU A 128 -16.68 -3.01 8.69
CA LEU A 128 -16.35 -4.43 8.52
C LEU A 128 -15.16 -4.81 9.40
N ASP A 129 -15.18 -6.02 9.91
CA ASP A 129 -14.02 -6.61 10.53
C ASP A 129 -12.90 -6.80 9.51
N GLY A 130 -11.66 -6.76 10.01
CA GLY A 130 -10.47 -6.88 9.18
C GLY A 130 -10.11 -8.33 8.84
N LEU A 131 -8.98 -8.46 8.16
CA LEU A 131 -8.49 -9.69 7.56
C LEU A 131 -7.27 -10.29 8.30
N GLN A 132 -6.83 -9.69 9.41
CA GLN A 132 -5.78 -10.26 10.26
C GLN A 132 -6.42 -11.20 11.31
N ALA A 133 -7.09 -12.25 10.81
CA ALA A 133 -7.81 -13.26 11.58
C ALA A 133 -7.79 -14.60 10.85
N GLU A 134 -8.06 -15.71 11.54
CA GLU A 134 -8.10 -17.05 10.94
C GLU A 134 -9.20 -17.20 9.90
N TYR A 135 -10.34 -16.52 10.09
CA TYR A 135 -11.48 -16.52 9.17
C TYR A 135 -12.03 -15.11 8.97
N ALA A 136 -12.55 -14.84 7.80
CA ALA A 136 -13.21 -13.57 7.49
C ALA A 136 -14.50 -13.78 6.67
N ARG A 137 -15.53 -12.98 7.01
CA ARG A 137 -16.73 -12.86 6.17
C ARG A 137 -16.49 -11.82 5.08
N ILE A 138 -16.68 -12.23 3.85
CA ILE A 138 -16.48 -11.40 2.67
C ILE A 138 -17.85 -11.05 2.05
N PRO A 139 -18.34 -9.81 2.22
CA PRO A 139 -19.57 -9.35 1.56
C PRO A 139 -19.39 -9.25 0.05
N PHE A 140 -20.46 -9.49 -0.72
CA PHE A 140 -20.43 -9.46 -2.19
C PHE A 140 -19.28 -10.31 -2.78
N ALA A 141 -19.03 -11.48 -2.19
CA ALA A 141 -17.92 -12.36 -2.52
C ALA A 141 -17.84 -12.71 -4.01
N HIS A 142 -18.99 -12.85 -4.68
CA HIS A 142 -19.09 -13.13 -6.13
C HIS A 142 -18.46 -12.03 -7.00
N VAL A 143 -18.28 -10.83 -6.47
CA VAL A 143 -17.58 -9.69 -7.11
C VAL A 143 -16.20 -9.48 -6.50
N GLY A 144 -16.14 -9.45 -5.17
CA GLY A 144 -14.94 -9.11 -4.42
C GLY A 144 -13.81 -10.12 -4.59
N LEU A 145 -14.08 -11.41 -4.37
CA LEU A 145 -13.03 -12.43 -4.42
C LEU A 145 -12.52 -12.68 -5.84
N VAL A 146 -11.20 -12.84 -5.96
CA VAL A 146 -10.55 -13.17 -7.23
C VAL A 146 -9.83 -14.51 -7.09
N PRO A 147 -10.25 -15.56 -7.84
CA PRO A 147 -9.59 -16.85 -7.83
C PRO A 147 -8.15 -16.78 -8.27
N LEU A 148 -7.29 -17.56 -7.63
CA LEU A 148 -5.86 -17.65 -7.90
C LEU A 148 -5.58 -18.93 -8.71
N PRO A 149 -4.78 -18.86 -9.79
CA PRO A 149 -4.26 -20.04 -10.45
C PRO A 149 -3.15 -20.69 -9.57
N ASP A 150 -2.92 -21.99 -9.73
CA ASP A 150 -1.90 -22.73 -8.97
C ASP A 150 -0.47 -22.21 -9.19
N THR A 151 -0.24 -21.46 -10.26
CA THR A 151 1.05 -20.86 -10.59
C THR A 151 1.35 -19.58 -9.79
N VAL A 152 0.41 -19.07 -9.01
CA VAL A 152 0.58 -17.91 -8.15
C VAL A 152 0.50 -18.39 -6.70
N ASP A 153 1.61 -18.25 -5.98
CA ASP A 153 1.67 -18.63 -4.56
C ASP A 153 1.12 -17.51 -3.65
N ASP A 154 0.98 -17.81 -2.36
CA ASP A 154 0.40 -16.88 -1.39
C ASP A 154 1.31 -15.67 -1.13
N THR A 155 2.65 -15.81 -1.26
CA THR A 155 3.60 -14.70 -1.14
C THR A 155 3.44 -13.67 -2.26
N GLN A 156 3.22 -14.16 -3.47
CA GLN A 156 2.93 -13.33 -4.62
C GLN A 156 1.54 -12.70 -4.51
N ALA A 157 0.56 -13.51 -4.13
CA ALA A 157 -0.85 -13.13 -4.11
C ALA A 157 -1.17 -12.08 -3.03
N ILE A 158 -0.54 -12.13 -1.86
CA ILE A 158 -0.83 -11.18 -0.77
C ILE A 158 -0.56 -9.73 -1.19
N LEU A 159 0.46 -9.51 -2.01
CA LEU A 159 0.78 -8.18 -2.53
C LEU A 159 -0.20 -7.68 -3.60
N LEU A 160 -1.05 -8.59 -4.13
CA LEU A 160 -2.13 -8.26 -5.07
C LEU A 160 -3.45 -7.94 -4.36
N SER A 161 -3.54 -8.14 -3.05
CA SER A 161 -4.71 -7.78 -2.24
C SER A 161 -4.90 -6.26 -2.18
N ASP A 162 -3.81 -5.50 -1.94
CA ASP A 162 -3.84 -4.04 -1.83
C ASP A 162 -2.66 -3.33 -2.51
N ILE A 163 -1.41 -3.69 -2.19
CA ILE A 163 -0.21 -2.91 -2.50
C ILE A 163 -0.05 -2.65 -4.01
N TYR A 164 -0.02 -3.69 -4.83
CA TYR A 164 0.12 -3.52 -6.28
C TYR A 164 -1.09 -2.89 -6.95
N PRO A 165 -2.35 -3.24 -6.61
CA PRO A 165 -3.51 -2.53 -7.15
C PRO A 165 -3.50 -1.04 -6.84
N THR A 166 -3.12 -0.66 -5.61
CA THR A 166 -3.01 0.73 -5.17
C THR A 166 -1.90 1.47 -5.91
N ALA A 167 -0.73 0.87 -6.04
CA ALA A 167 0.39 1.41 -6.81
C ALA A 167 0.04 1.55 -8.32
N TRP A 168 -0.59 0.53 -8.90
CA TRP A 168 -1.09 0.57 -10.27
C TRP A 168 -2.09 1.70 -10.48
N PHE A 169 -3.01 1.86 -9.54
CA PHE A 169 -3.98 2.95 -9.56
C PHE A 169 -3.30 4.32 -9.44
N GLY A 170 -2.27 4.46 -8.59
CA GLY A 170 -1.47 5.68 -8.47
C GLY A 170 -0.86 6.11 -9.81
N ALA A 171 -0.24 5.18 -10.52
CA ALA A 171 0.30 5.44 -11.86
C ALA A 171 -0.81 5.81 -12.87
N ARG A 172 -2.01 5.21 -12.76
CA ARG A 172 -3.18 5.58 -13.57
C ARG A 172 -3.73 6.96 -13.22
N LEU A 173 -3.74 7.34 -11.92
CA LEU A 173 -4.14 8.68 -11.49
C LEU A 173 -3.16 9.74 -12.00
N ALA A 174 -1.86 9.45 -11.90
CA ALA A 174 -0.82 10.33 -12.43
C ALA A 174 -0.81 10.39 -13.98
N GLU A 175 -1.62 9.57 -14.67
CA GLU A 175 -1.66 9.48 -16.13
C GLU A 175 -0.29 9.11 -16.73
N VAL A 176 0.43 8.22 -16.07
CA VAL A 176 1.73 7.75 -16.56
C VAL A 176 1.58 7.14 -17.97
N GLY A 177 2.40 7.58 -18.89
CA GLY A 177 2.44 7.15 -20.29
C GLY A 177 3.86 6.95 -20.82
N ASP A 178 3.95 6.62 -22.10
CA ASP A 178 5.21 6.26 -22.74
C ASP A 178 6.22 7.41 -22.72
N GLY A 179 7.39 7.12 -22.13
CA GLY A 179 8.52 8.04 -22.06
C GLY A 179 8.45 9.06 -20.92
N ASP A 180 7.36 9.13 -20.14
CA ASP A 180 7.23 10.08 -19.03
C ASP A 180 8.36 9.91 -18.00
N THR A 181 8.82 11.04 -17.46
CA THR A 181 9.62 11.10 -16.23
C THR A 181 8.67 11.19 -15.04
N VAL A 182 8.77 10.22 -14.15
CA VAL A 182 7.86 10.07 -12.98
C VAL A 182 8.64 10.26 -11.69
N ALA A 183 8.18 11.15 -10.81
CA ALA A 183 8.63 11.16 -9.42
C ALA A 183 7.65 10.38 -8.53
N ILE A 184 8.19 9.59 -7.62
CA ILE A 184 7.42 8.86 -6.59
C ILE A 184 7.87 9.41 -5.25
N VAL A 185 6.96 10.03 -4.51
CA VAL A 185 7.20 10.52 -3.15
C VAL A 185 6.81 9.42 -2.18
N GLY A 186 7.79 8.96 -1.39
CA GLY A 186 7.68 7.82 -0.51
C GLY A 186 8.09 6.48 -1.15
N ALA A 187 9.03 5.78 -0.51
CA ALA A 187 9.54 4.48 -0.92
C ALA A 187 9.11 3.35 0.04
N GLY A 188 7.96 3.49 0.70
CA GLY A 188 7.31 2.39 1.42
C GLY A 188 6.82 1.31 0.45
N ALA A 189 6.12 0.28 0.93
CA ALA A 189 5.68 -0.84 0.10
C ALA A 189 4.90 -0.40 -1.16
N VAL A 190 3.99 0.58 -1.02
CA VAL A 190 3.22 1.14 -2.15
C VAL A 190 4.14 1.90 -3.11
N GLY A 191 5.07 2.71 -2.61
CA GLY A 191 6.04 3.44 -3.43
C GLY A 191 6.96 2.50 -4.22
N GLN A 192 7.44 1.42 -3.58
CA GLN A 192 8.23 0.39 -4.26
C GLN A 192 7.41 -0.30 -5.38
N ALA A 193 6.16 -0.67 -5.11
CA ALA A 193 5.28 -1.25 -6.12
C ALA A 193 4.92 -0.24 -7.24
N ALA A 194 4.94 1.08 -6.93
CA ALA A 194 4.69 2.12 -7.92
C ALA A 194 5.82 2.22 -8.95
N ILE A 195 7.06 1.87 -8.61
CA ILE A 195 8.18 1.79 -9.56
C ILE A 195 7.84 0.81 -10.68
N ALA A 196 7.53 -0.45 -10.32
CA ALA A 196 7.16 -1.47 -11.30
C ALA A 196 5.88 -1.11 -12.06
N SER A 197 4.88 -0.56 -11.35
CA SER A 197 3.60 -0.16 -11.93
C SER A 197 3.74 0.97 -12.95
N ALA A 198 4.55 1.99 -12.66
CA ALA A 198 4.82 3.10 -13.57
C ALA A 198 5.58 2.60 -14.82
N ARG A 199 6.59 1.74 -14.61
CA ARG A 199 7.35 1.15 -15.74
C ARG A 199 6.47 0.32 -16.65
N LEU A 200 5.60 -0.53 -16.12
CA LEU A 200 4.65 -1.33 -16.90
C LEU A 200 3.58 -0.46 -17.62
N GLN A 201 3.43 0.80 -17.22
CA GLN A 201 2.53 1.76 -17.85
C GLN A 201 3.26 2.75 -18.78
N GLY A 202 4.57 2.59 -19.00
CA GLY A 202 5.31 3.31 -20.02
C GLY A 202 6.31 4.34 -19.49
N ALA A 203 6.48 4.50 -18.17
CA ALA A 203 7.47 5.44 -17.64
C ALA A 203 8.88 5.17 -18.19
N GLY A 204 9.48 6.18 -18.78
CA GLY A 204 10.84 6.13 -19.31
C GLY A 204 11.91 6.35 -18.24
N ARG A 205 11.58 7.16 -17.22
CA ARG A 205 12.48 7.51 -16.13
C ARG A 205 11.70 7.58 -14.81
N ILE A 206 12.29 7.08 -13.72
CA ILE A 206 11.64 7.06 -12.40
C ILE A 206 12.62 7.59 -11.37
N ILE A 207 12.18 8.59 -10.60
CA ILE A 207 12.92 9.21 -9.50
C ILE A 207 12.12 8.99 -8.21
N VAL A 208 12.72 8.39 -7.19
CA VAL A 208 12.08 8.07 -5.92
C VAL A 208 12.64 8.96 -4.82
N VAL A 209 11.76 9.59 -4.05
CA VAL A 209 12.11 10.49 -2.93
C VAL A 209 11.71 9.82 -1.62
N ASP A 210 12.67 9.57 -0.73
CA ASP A 210 12.45 9.03 0.63
C ASP A 210 13.61 9.47 1.55
N GLY A 211 13.49 9.27 2.87
CA GLY A 211 14.55 9.52 3.84
C GLY A 211 15.10 8.27 4.52
N VAL A 212 14.61 7.07 4.12
CA VAL A 212 15.01 5.80 4.73
C VAL A 212 15.96 5.06 3.79
N GLY A 213 17.22 4.89 4.22
CA GLY A 213 18.31 4.40 3.36
C GLY A 213 18.06 3.05 2.70
N ASP A 214 17.59 2.04 3.45
CA ASP A 214 17.31 0.71 2.91
C ASP A 214 16.13 0.70 1.90
N ARG A 215 15.17 1.60 2.06
CA ARG A 215 14.09 1.80 1.08
C ARG A 215 14.61 2.42 -0.22
N LEU A 216 15.53 3.38 -0.11
CA LEU A 216 16.21 3.95 -1.28
C LEU A 216 17.08 2.91 -1.97
N ASP A 217 17.78 2.04 -1.23
CA ASP A 217 18.54 0.93 -1.80
C ASP A 217 17.64 -0.07 -2.55
N MET A 218 16.48 -0.38 -2.00
CA MET A 218 15.47 -1.21 -2.67
C MET A 218 14.97 -0.54 -3.95
N ALA A 219 14.74 0.79 -3.96
CA ALA A 219 14.35 1.51 -5.17
C ALA A 219 15.47 1.50 -6.23
N ARG A 220 16.74 1.66 -5.84
CA ARG A 220 17.91 1.53 -6.72
C ARG A 220 18.01 0.13 -7.33
N SER A 221 17.73 -0.92 -6.56
CA SER A 221 17.72 -2.29 -7.08
C SER A 221 16.67 -2.53 -8.16
N GLN A 222 15.61 -1.71 -8.18
CA GLN A 222 14.60 -1.65 -9.23
C GLN A 222 14.97 -0.66 -10.35
N HIS A 223 16.21 -0.19 -10.42
CA HIS A 223 16.71 0.78 -11.42
C HIS A 223 15.99 2.14 -11.39
N ALA A 224 15.50 2.58 -10.25
CA ALA A 224 15.05 3.95 -10.06
C ALA A 224 16.22 4.85 -9.60
N GLU A 225 16.19 6.11 -10.00
CA GLU A 225 17.02 7.15 -9.40
C GLU A 225 16.43 7.49 -8.03
N THR A 226 17.26 7.92 -7.09
CA THR A 226 16.81 8.16 -5.72
C THR A 226 17.30 9.49 -5.20
N VAL A 227 16.47 10.16 -4.42
CA VAL A 227 16.77 11.40 -3.70
C VAL A 227 16.51 11.15 -2.22
N ASP A 228 17.54 11.36 -1.38
CA ASP A 228 17.44 11.30 0.07
C ASP A 228 17.14 12.70 0.61
N PHE A 229 15.90 12.93 1.06
CA PHE A 229 15.50 14.23 1.56
C PHE A 229 16.18 14.64 2.89
N ASN A 230 16.88 13.71 3.56
CA ASN A 230 17.71 14.05 4.72
C ASN A 230 19.11 14.56 4.33
N ALA A 231 19.50 14.36 3.07
CA ALA A 231 20.81 14.80 2.56
C ALA A 231 20.70 16.03 1.65
N GLU A 232 19.61 16.18 0.90
CA GLU A 232 19.44 17.23 -0.10
C GLU A 232 17.99 17.76 -0.15
N ASP A 233 17.77 18.92 -0.77
CA ASP A 233 16.42 19.42 -1.04
C ASP A 233 15.81 18.61 -2.19
N PRO A 234 14.72 17.85 -1.96
CA PRO A 234 14.19 16.95 -2.96
C PRO A 234 13.59 17.66 -4.17
N VAL A 235 13.07 18.88 -4.00
CA VAL A 235 12.53 19.69 -5.11
C VAL A 235 13.67 20.22 -5.99
N ALA A 236 14.74 20.73 -5.38
CA ALA A 236 15.91 21.19 -6.09
C ALA A 236 16.61 20.04 -6.83
N ALA A 237 16.81 18.88 -6.16
CA ALA A 237 17.44 17.71 -6.75
C ALA A 237 16.64 17.17 -7.94
N VAL A 238 15.32 17.00 -7.83
CA VAL A 238 14.45 16.56 -8.93
C VAL A 238 14.48 17.55 -10.09
N ARG A 239 14.50 18.86 -9.83
CA ARG A 239 14.63 19.87 -10.87
C ARG A 239 15.99 19.80 -11.57
N GLU A 240 17.08 19.65 -10.82
CA GLU A 240 18.41 19.48 -11.39
C GLU A 240 18.48 18.26 -12.32
N LEU A 241 18.00 17.11 -11.84
CA LEU A 241 17.93 15.87 -12.61
C LEU A 241 17.08 16.00 -13.89
N THR A 242 16.18 16.97 -13.96
CA THR A 242 15.27 17.21 -15.09
C THR A 242 15.60 18.50 -15.86
N GLY A 243 16.80 19.04 -15.72
CA GLY A 243 17.24 20.25 -16.42
C GLY A 243 16.45 21.51 -16.08
N GLY A 244 15.92 21.61 -14.85
CA GLY A 244 15.16 22.74 -14.34
C GLY A 244 13.66 22.73 -14.65
N ILE A 245 13.18 21.76 -15.40
CA ILE A 245 11.77 21.68 -15.87
C ILE A 245 10.86 21.08 -14.81
N GLY A 246 11.32 20.07 -14.08
CA GLY A 246 10.53 19.19 -13.22
C GLY A 246 10.10 17.91 -13.96
N VAL A 247 9.38 17.02 -13.27
CA VAL A 247 8.91 15.75 -13.81
C VAL A 247 7.54 15.89 -14.47
N ASP A 248 7.22 15.01 -15.43
CA ASP A 248 5.92 15.01 -16.11
C ASP A 248 4.81 14.57 -15.16
N ARG A 249 5.09 13.59 -14.30
CA ARG A 249 4.12 12.95 -13.39
C ARG A 249 4.70 12.82 -11.99
N VAL A 250 3.82 12.97 -10.99
CA VAL A 250 4.16 12.66 -9.59
C VAL A 250 3.14 11.69 -9.03
N ILE A 251 3.63 10.70 -8.28
CA ILE A 251 2.81 9.79 -7.46
C ILE A 251 3.13 10.10 -5.99
N ASP A 252 2.16 10.61 -5.24
CA ASP A 252 2.26 10.74 -3.78
C ASP A 252 1.78 9.42 -3.15
N ALA A 253 2.75 8.68 -2.59
CA ALA A 253 2.54 7.41 -1.89
C ALA A 253 2.81 7.52 -0.37
N VAL A 254 2.77 8.73 0.19
CA VAL A 254 3.01 9.02 1.61
C VAL A 254 1.72 9.36 2.34
N GLY A 255 1.08 10.46 1.96
CA GLY A 255 -0.11 10.96 2.65
C GLY A 255 0.19 11.68 3.98
N VAL A 256 -0.78 11.63 4.90
CA VAL A 256 -0.80 12.41 6.16
C VAL A 256 0.31 12.05 7.15
N ASP A 257 0.89 10.87 7.06
CA ASP A 257 1.99 10.43 7.94
C ASP A 257 3.39 10.79 7.40
N ALA A 258 3.49 11.86 6.60
CA ALA A 258 4.78 12.42 6.21
C ALA A 258 5.56 12.91 7.44
N GLN A 259 6.89 12.75 7.38
CA GLN A 259 7.80 13.18 8.43
C GLN A 259 8.66 14.33 7.97
N ASN A 260 8.98 15.23 8.89
CA ASN A 260 10.00 16.24 8.68
C ASN A 260 11.37 15.59 8.36
N PRO A 261 12.13 16.15 7.43
CA PRO A 261 13.52 15.76 7.24
C PRO A 261 14.32 15.94 8.54
N SER A 262 15.18 14.97 8.85
CA SER A 262 16.01 14.99 10.06
C SER A 262 17.33 15.75 9.88
N GLY A 263 17.66 16.18 8.66
CA GLY A 263 18.88 16.87 8.30
C GLY A 263 18.86 17.48 6.91
N GLY A 264 19.94 18.13 6.54
CA GLY A 264 20.12 18.72 5.20
C GLY A 264 19.24 19.96 4.92
N PRO A 265 19.33 20.49 3.70
CA PRO A 265 18.60 21.72 3.31
C PRO A 265 17.07 21.61 3.43
N ALA A 266 16.52 20.41 3.28
CA ALA A 266 15.09 20.19 3.41
C ALA A 266 14.62 20.33 4.86
N ALA A 267 15.45 19.99 5.86
CA ALA A 267 15.14 20.20 7.27
C ALA A 267 15.09 21.69 7.63
N ASP A 268 16.00 22.49 7.07
CA ASP A 268 16.00 23.94 7.28
C ASP A 268 14.71 24.56 6.74
N ALA A 269 14.31 24.19 5.52
CA ALA A 269 13.07 24.66 4.89
C ALA A 269 11.80 24.20 5.63
N ALA A 270 11.77 22.95 6.13
CA ALA A 270 10.66 22.44 6.93
C ALA A 270 10.59 23.12 8.31
N GLY A 271 11.74 23.49 8.90
CA GLY A 271 11.83 24.24 10.15
C GLY A 271 11.13 25.60 10.08
N GLU A 272 11.17 26.29 8.93
CA GLU A 272 10.44 27.53 8.70
C GLU A 272 8.91 27.34 8.72
N GLN A 273 8.42 26.13 8.49
CA GLN A 273 7.01 25.75 8.46
C GLN A 273 6.57 24.97 9.71
N ALA A 274 7.43 24.83 10.72
CA ALA A 274 7.20 23.95 11.87
C ALA A 274 5.94 24.30 12.68
N GLU A 275 5.52 25.58 12.73
CA GLU A 275 4.29 25.97 13.42
C GLU A 275 3.05 25.54 12.63
N GLU A 276 3.09 25.68 11.31
CA GLU A 276 2.00 25.24 10.42
C GLU A 276 1.85 23.71 10.49
N PHE A 277 2.94 22.95 10.39
CA PHE A 277 2.90 21.49 10.49
C PHE A 277 2.40 21.00 11.85
N ARG A 278 2.75 21.66 12.95
CA ARG A 278 2.18 21.33 14.27
C ARG A 278 0.66 21.55 14.31
N HIS A 279 0.19 22.60 13.68
CA HIS A 279 -1.25 22.85 13.57
C HIS A 279 -1.93 21.78 12.73
N GLU A 280 -1.41 21.46 11.55
CA GLU A 280 -1.91 20.39 10.68
C GLU A 280 -1.90 19.02 11.39
N GLN A 281 -0.85 18.69 12.14
CA GLN A 281 -0.77 17.45 12.91
C GLN A 281 -1.87 17.39 13.98
N SER A 282 -2.14 18.51 14.66
CA SER A 282 -3.22 18.57 15.66
C SER A 282 -4.61 18.42 15.07
N GLU A 283 -4.79 18.79 13.80
CA GLU A 283 -6.04 18.55 13.07
C GLU A 283 -6.15 17.11 12.57
N ALA A 284 -5.05 16.54 12.05
CA ALA A 284 -5.00 15.19 11.51
C ALA A 284 -5.13 14.11 12.60
N ALA A 285 -4.48 14.32 13.75
CA ALA A 285 -4.49 13.41 14.89
C ALA A 285 -4.82 14.17 16.18
N PRO A 286 -6.09 14.60 16.38
CA PRO A 286 -6.50 15.37 17.55
C PRO A 286 -6.37 14.55 18.85
N GLU A 287 -6.47 13.24 18.75
CA GLU A 287 -6.24 12.29 19.83
C GLU A 287 -5.13 11.32 19.40
N GLN A 288 -4.15 11.10 20.25
CA GLN A 288 -3.03 10.21 20.02
C GLN A 288 -2.54 9.59 21.32
N SER A 289 -1.94 8.42 21.25
CA SER A 289 -1.40 7.71 22.42
C SER A 289 -0.05 7.06 22.07
N PRO A 290 1.02 7.87 21.90
CA PRO A 290 2.34 7.33 21.60
C PRO A 290 2.91 6.53 22.78
N ASP A 291 3.68 5.49 22.48
CA ASP A 291 4.44 4.68 23.42
C ASP A 291 5.93 4.81 23.07
N GLY A 292 6.60 5.78 23.69
CA GLY A 292 7.97 6.16 23.35
C GLY A 292 8.05 6.71 21.94
N ASP A 293 8.80 6.02 21.07
CA ASP A 293 8.95 6.30 19.63
C ASP A 293 7.95 5.56 18.74
N THR A 294 7.04 4.80 19.35
CA THR A 294 6.02 4.00 18.65
C THR A 294 4.67 4.72 18.65
N TRP A 295 3.88 4.53 17.60
CA TRP A 295 2.55 5.09 17.42
C TRP A 295 2.52 6.63 17.33
N VAL A 296 3.64 7.21 16.87
CA VAL A 296 3.75 8.65 16.65
C VAL A 296 3.21 9.01 15.26
N PRO A 297 2.19 9.89 15.17
CA PRO A 297 1.73 10.42 13.90
C PRO A 297 2.83 11.16 13.14
N GLY A 298 2.71 11.24 11.81
CA GLY A 298 3.58 12.08 11.00
C GLY A 298 3.56 13.54 11.46
N ASP A 299 4.72 14.20 11.50
CA ASP A 299 4.89 15.55 12.02
C ASP A 299 4.91 16.64 10.93
N ALA A 300 4.70 16.24 9.66
CA ALA A 300 4.61 17.13 8.50
C ALA A 300 3.49 16.70 7.52
N PRO A 301 2.21 16.72 7.92
CA PRO A 301 1.11 16.05 7.22
C PRO A 301 0.95 16.38 5.74
N THR A 302 1.26 17.61 5.31
CA THR A 302 1.11 18.04 3.90
C THR A 302 2.41 18.16 3.14
N LEU A 303 3.56 17.84 3.75
CA LEU A 303 4.87 18.03 3.14
C LEU A 303 5.03 17.27 1.81
N ALA A 304 4.57 16.02 1.77
CA ALA A 304 4.61 15.21 0.54
C ALA A 304 3.79 15.84 -0.60
N ALA A 305 2.60 16.33 -0.30
CA ALA A 305 1.75 17.02 -1.28
C ALA A 305 2.38 18.34 -1.76
N ARG A 306 3.03 19.09 -0.87
CA ARG A 306 3.77 20.31 -1.23
C ARG A 306 4.92 20.00 -2.19
N TRP A 307 5.76 19.02 -1.85
CA TRP A 307 6.84 18.58 -2.73
C TRP A 307 6.31 18.08 -4.08
N ALA A 308 5.22 17.30 -4.09
CA ALA A 308 4.61 16.81 -5.32
C ALA A 308 4.22 17.95 -6.29
N VAL A 309 3.58 19.01 -5.77
CA VAL A 309 3.22 20.19 -6.56
C VAL A 309 4.46 20.98 -7.00
N GLN A 310 5.49 21.06 -6.16
CA GLN A 310 6.70 21.83 -6.45
C GLN A 310 7.60 21.17 -7.50
N MET A 311 7.74 19.84 -7.49
CA MET A 311 8.65 19.13 -8.41
C MET A 311 8.01 18.77 -9.74
N VAL A 312 6.68 18.76 -9.86
CA VAL A 312 6.02 18.50 -11.15
C VAL A 312 6.19 19.68 -12.11
N ALA A 313 6.37 19.39 -13.38
CA ALA A 313 6.45 20.38 -14.45
C ALA A 313 5.10 21.11 -14.68
N LYS A 314 5.11 22.25 -15.39
CA LYS A 314 3.87 22.92 -15.82
C LYS A 314 3.03 21.99 -16.68
N ALA A 315 1.73 22.02 -16.49
CA ALA A 315 0.73 21.15 -17.13
C ALA A 315 0.92 19.65 -16.84
N GLY A 316 1.75 19.29 -15.84
CA GLY A 316 1.93 17.92 -15.39
C GLY A 316 0.78 17.41 -14.53
N THR A 317 0.85 16.15 -14.14
CA THR A 317 -0.20 15.49 -13.36
C THR A 317 0.35 14.98 -12.02
N VAL A 318 -0.39 15.23 -10.94
CA VAL A 318 -0.15 14.64 -9.61
C VAL A 318 -1.23 13.61 -9.33
N GLY A 319 -0.83 12.37 -9.08
CA GLY A 319 -1.67 11.27 -8.62
C GLY A 319 -1.42 10.98 -7.15
N THR A 320 -2.41 11.23 -6.29
CA THR A 320 -2.30 11.02 -4.84
C THR A 320 -3.03 9.75 -4.43
N ILE A 321 -2.29 8.80 -3.86
CA ILE A 321 -2.78 7.56 -3.25
C ILE A 321 -2.42 7.45 -1.77
N GLY A 322 -1.55 8.32 -1.29
CA GLY A 322 -1.33 8.52 0.14
C GLY A 322 -2.64 8.91 0.83
N VAL A 323 -2.84 8.42 2.05
CA VAL A 323 -4.09 8.66 2.79
C VAL A 323 -4.09 10.06 3.39
N TYR A 324 -5.15 10.82 3.11
CA TYR A 324 -5.46 12.10 3.75
C TYR A 324 -6.85 12.02 4.37
N PRO A 325 -6.98 12.10 5.70
CA PRO A 325 -8.29 12.12 6.35
C PRO A 325 -9.03 13.45 6.09
N PRO A 326 -10.37 13.47 6.20
CA PRO A 326 -11.17 14.66 5.90
C PRO A 326 -10.81 15.93 6.70
N GLN A 327 -10.12 15.77 7.82
CA GLN A 327 -9.66 16.87 8.66
C GLN A 327 -8.49 17.66 8.05
N VAL A 328 -7.69 17.03 7.19
CA VAL A 328 -6.59 17.71 6.49
C VAL A 328 -7.17 18.56 5.36
N GLN A 329 -7.17 19.87 5.55
CA GLN A 329 -7.76 20.84 4.61
C GLN A 329 -6.69 21.63 3.82
N HIS A 330 -5.43 21.47 4.12
CA HIS A 330 -4.32 22.23 3.54
C HIS A 330 -3.78 21.56 2.28
N TYR A 331 -3.74 22.29 1.18
CA TYR A 331 -3.13 21.85 -0.08
C TYR A 331 -2.62 23.07 -0.86
N PRO A 332 -1.47 23.03 -1.55
CA PRO A 332 -0.91 24.18 -2.26
C PRO A 332 -1.65 24.50 -3.57
N PHE A 333 -2.95 24.77 -3.49
CA PHE A 333 -3.82 25.02 -4.65
C PHE A 333 -3.37 26.21 -5.51
N GLY A 334 -2.87 27.29 -4.89
CA GLY A 334 -2.41 28.47 -5.62
C GLY A 334 -1.25 28.14 -6.55
N GLU A 335 -0.27 27.38 -6.07
CA GLU A 335 0.86 26.95 -6.89
C GLU A 335 0.45 25.96 -7.98
N ALA A 336 -0.38 24.98 -7.64
CA ALA A 336 -0.93 24.02 -8.60
C ALA A 336 -1.72 24.73 -9.72
N PHE A 337 -2.53 25.75 -9.37
CA PHE A 337 -3.26 26.57 -10.32
C PHE A 337 -2.33 27.34 -11.27
N MET A 338 -1.28 27.95 -10.75
CA MET A 338 -0.34 28.73 -11.56
C MET A 338 0.47 27.87 -12.54
N LYS A 339 0.59 26.57 -12.26
CA LYS A 339 1.25 25.58 -13.15
C LYS A 339 0.27 24.86 -14.08
N ASN A 340 -1.03 25.14 -14.04
CA ASN A 340 -2.08 24.39 -14.77
C ASN A 340 -2.02 22.88 -14.52
N LEU A 341 -1.84 22.44 -13.28
CA LEU A 341 -1.70 21.04 -12.94
C LEU A 341 -3.01 20.27 -13.04
N THR A 342 -2.93 19.00 -13.43
CA THR A 342 -3.98 18.03 -13.22
C THR A 342 -3.77 17.35 -11.87
N LEU A 343 -4.77 17.41 -10.99
CA LEU A 343 -4.74 16.78 -9.68
C LEU A 343 -5.77 15.65 -9.64
N ARG A 344 -5.33 14.43 -9.35
CA ARG A 344 -6.20 13.27 -9.20
C ARG A 344 -5.86 12.52 -7.93
N MET A 345 -6.90 12.13 -7.19
CA MET A 345 -6.72 11.46 -5.91
C MET A 345 -7.88 10.51 -5.63
N GLY A 346 -7.70 9.60 -4.69
CA GLY A 346 -8.77 8.75 -4.21
C GLY A 346 -8.35 7.34 -3.84
N ASN A 347 -9.34 6.57 -3.37
CA ASN A 347 -9.17 5.19 -2.97
C ASN A 347 -9.15 4.25 -4.18
N CYS A 348 -8.30 3.23 -4.10
CA CYS A 348 -8.10 2.28 -5.19
C CYS A 348 -9.36 1.46 -5.49
N ASN A 349 -9.65 1.32 -6.78
CA ASN A 349 -10.69 0.45 -7.31
C ASN A 349 -10.15 -0.98 -7.48
N HIS A 350 -9.80 -1.68 -6.38
CA HIS A 350 -9.07 -2.95 -6.37
C HIS A 350 -9.64 -3.98 -7.35
N ARG A 351 -10.96 -4.20 -7.32
CA ARG A 351 -11.63 -5.16 -8.21
C ARG A 351 -11.32 -4.94 -9.70
N ARG A 352 -11.05 -3.70 -10.09
CA ARG A 352 -10.73 -3.34 -11.48
C ARG A 352 -9.36 -3.86 -11.91
N TYR A 353 -8.38 -3.89 -10.98
CA TYR A 353 -6.99 -4.12 -11.30
C TYR A 353 -6.49 -5.51 -10.91
N VAL A 354 -6.99 -6.08 -9.82
CA VAL A 354 -6.52 -7.36 -9.28
C VAL A 354 -6.53 -8.49 -10.32
N PRO A 355 -7.58 -8.70 -11.14
CA PRO A 355 -7.56 -9.80 -12.12
C PRO A 355 -6.45 -9.66 -13.16
N ARG A 356 -6.15 -8.42 -13.59
CA ARG A 356 -5.03 -8.15 -14.51
C ARG A 356 -3.68 -8.41 -13.84
N LEU A 357 -3.52 -7.97 -12.61
CA LEU A 357 -2.27 -8.16 -11.86
C LEU A 357 -2.01 -9.64 -11.58
N VAL A 358 -3.03 -10.43 -11.22
CA VAL A 358 -2.94 -11.89 -11.13
C VAL A 358 -2.43 -12.49 -12.46
N SER A 359 -2.95 -12.03 -13.60
CA SER A 359 -2.49 -12.50 -14.92
C SER A 359 -1.04 -12.12 -15.21
N LEU A 360 -0.59 -10.92 -14.80
CA LEU A 360 0.81 -10.49 -14.97
C LEU A 360 1.77 -11.32 -14.12
N VAL A 361 1.38 -11.65 -12.89
CA VAL A 361 2.18 -12.52 -12.02
C VAL A 361 2.18 -13.95 -12.56
N ALA A 362 1.03 -14.51 -12.91
CA ALA A 362 0.93 -15.86 -13.45
C ALA A 362 1.73 -16.06 -14.75
N SER A 363 1.90 -15.00 -15.56
CA SER A 363 2.72 -15.03 -16.78
C SER A 363 4.21 -14.75 -16.54
N GLY A 364 4.63 -14.43 -15.30
CA GLY A 364 5.99 -14.01 -14.98
C GLY A 364 6.36 -12.61 -15.46
N SER A 365 5.38 -11.81 -15.93
CA SER A 365 5.61 -10.42 -16.37
C SER A 365 5.77 -9.46 -15.19
N LEU A 366 5.37 -9.86 -14.01
CA LEU A 366 5.52 -9.15 -12.75
C LEU A 366 5.90 -10.15 -11.66
N ASP A 367 7.01 -9.91 -10.97
CA ASP A 367 7.36 -10.60 -9.74
C ASP A 367 7.21 -9.63 -8.56
N PRO A 368 6.20 -9.80 -7.70
CA PRO A 368 5.99 -8.95 -6.54
C PRO A 368 6.86 -9.35 -5.32
N THR A 369 7.39 -10.57 -5.30
CA THR A 369 8.04 -11.20 -4.14
C THR A 369 9.15 -10.36 -3.49
N PRO A 370 10.01 -9.64 -4.24
CA PRO A 370 11.08 -8.85 -3.63
C PRO A 370 10.62 -7.74 -2.68
N LEU A 371 9.33 -7.38 -2.69
CA LEU A 371 8.79 -6.39 -1.76
C LEU A 371 8.56 -6.94 -0.35
N VAL A 372 8.41 -8.25 -0.19
CA VAL A 372 8.24 -8.86 1.13
C VAL A 372 9.60 -8.90 1.84
N THR A 373 9.72 -8.14 2.92
CA THR A 373 10.98 -8.01 3.66
C THR A 373 10.99 -8.78 4.96
N ARG A 374 9.82 -9.05 5.54
CA ARG A 374 9.68 -9.81 6.81
C ARG A 374 8.50 -10.76 6.75
N TRP A 375 8.67 -11.88 7.45
CA TRP A 375 7.64 -12.88 7.69
C TRP A 375 7.45 -13.12 9.18
N GLY A 376 6.21 -13.35 9.60
CA GLY A 376 5.89 -13.78 10.95
C GLY A 376 4.57 -14.53 11.02
N GLY A 377 4.30 -15.18 12.13
CA GLY A 377 2.97 -15.70 12.46
C GLY A 377 2.10 -14.63 13.14
N THR A 378 0.82 -14.91 13.28
CA THR A 378 -0.15 -14.03 13.97
C THR A 378 0.28 -13.70 15.38
N GLU A 379 0.94 -14.62 16.10
CA GLU A 379 1.46 -14.42 17.45
C GLU A 379 2.51 -13.30 17.52
N SER A 380 3.18 -13.00 16.42
CA SER A 380 4.19 -11.94 16.33
C SER A 380 3.64 -10.63 15.79
N ALA A 381 2.34 -10.55 15.48
CA ALA A 381 1.75 -9.40 14.81
C ALA A 381 1.97 -8.08 15.55
N VAL A 382 1.76 -8.04 16.86
CA VAL A 382 1.93 -6.81 17.67
C VAL A 382 3.37 -6.28 17.59
N GLU A 383 4.36 -7.16 17.70
CA GLU A 383 5.76 -6.78 17.56
C GLU A 383 6.09 -6.38 16.11
N ALA A 384 5.50 -7.05 15.12
CA ALA A 384 5.63 -6.68 13.72
C ALA A 384 5.10 -5.27 13.45
N TYR A 385 3.95 -4.92 14.02
CA TYR A 385 3.39 -3.57 13.95
C TYR A 385 4.34 -2.53 14.56
N ARG A 386 4.91 -2.78 15.76
CA ARG A 386 5.83 -1.86 16.43
C ARG A 386 7.08 -1.59 15.59
N ARG A 387 7.70 -2.61 15.03
CA ARG A 387 8.90 -2.46 14.19
C ARG A 387 8.60 -1.79 12.86
N PHE A 388 7.47 -2.13 12.25
CA PHE A 388 7.00 -1.50 11.02
C PHE A 388 6.68 -0.02 11.24
N ASP A 389 6.05 0.32 12.38
CA ASP A 389 5.72 1.68 12.78
C ASP A 389 6.97 2.56 12.96
N ARG A 390 8.01 2.03 13.62
CA ARG A 390 9.31 2.71 13.78
C ARG A 390 10.14 2.79 12.50
N ARG A 391 9.65 2.24 11.39
CA ARG A 391 10.37 2.18 10.11
C ARG A 391 11.77 1.58 10.24
N GLU A 392 11.92 0.55 11.09
CA GLU A 392 13.18 -0.15 11.25
C GLU A 392 13.72 -0.67 9.92
N ALA A 393 15.05 -0.66 9.75
CA ALA A 393 15.68 -1.11 8.53
C ALA A 393 15.25 -2.53 8.15
N GLY A 394 14.85 -2.73 6.89
CA GLY A 394 14.31 -3.98 6.38
C GLY A 394 12.86 -4.28 6.79
N TRP A 395 12.12 -3.31 7.35
CA TRP A 395 10.70 -3.47 7.71
C TRP A 395 9.80 -2.70 6.75
N THR A 396 9.92 -2.98 5.43
CA THR A 396 9.16 -2.27 4.39
C THR A 396 7.82 -2.94 4.11
N LYS A 397 7.76 -4.28 4.07
CA LYS A 397 6.51 -5.05 3.97
C LYS A 397 6.59 -6.30 4.83
N VAL A 398 5.62 -6.43 5.73
CA VAL A 398 5.52 -7.54 6.68
C VAL A 398 4.33 -8.40 6.33
N VAL A 399 4.57 -9.68 6.15
CA VAL A 399 3.56 -10.69 5.87
C VAL A 399 3.35 -11.57 7.09
N LEU A 400 2.11 -11.88 7.39
CA LEU A 400 1.67 -12.68 8.52
C LEU A 400 1.05 -13.98 8.01
N GLY A 401 1.64 -15.10 8.32
CA GLY A 401 1.00 -16.39 8.15
C GLY A 401 -0.04 -16.60 9.23
N VAL A 402 -1.24 -16.96 8.82
CA VAL A 402 -2.40 -17.06 9.72
C VAL A 402 -2.74 -18.52 10.00
N SER A 403 -2.42 -19.44 9.10
CA SER A 403 -2.64 -20.89 9.26
C SER A 403 -1.37 -21.68 8.96
N ASP A 404 -1.30 -22.92 9.47
CA ASP A 404 -0.18 -23.83 9.24
C ASP A 404 0.06 -24.17 7.75
N GLU A 405 -0.92 -23.91 6.88
CA GLU A 405 -0.85 -24.11 5.44
C GLU A 405 -0.26 -22.89 4.70
N GLY A 406 -0.24 -21.70 5.33
CA GLY A 406 0.49 -20.54 4.83
C GLY A 406 2.00 -20.77 5.00
N ALA A 407 2.80 -20.57 3.96
CA ALA A 407 4.26 -20.74 4.00
C ALA A 407 4.89 -19.79 5.02
N VAL A 408 5.07 -20.22 6.28
CA VAL A 408 5.56 -19.37 7.37
C VAL A 408 6.71 -20.01 8.10
N ALA A 409 7.80 -19.26 8.19
CA ALA A 409 8.81 -19.53 9.20
C ALA A 409 8.25 -19.17 10.59
N PRO A 410 8.38 -20.02 11.61
CA PRO A 410 7.97 -19.69 12.97
C PRO A 410 8.81 -18.50 13.49
N GLY A 411 8.10 -17.43 13.90
CA GLY A 411 8.72 -16.21 14.42
C GLY A 411 9.00 -15.15 13.34
N LEU A 412 9.36 -13.94 13.79
CA LEU A 412 9.74 -12.83 12.91
C LEU A 412 11.10 -13.10 12.28
N GLY A 413 11.15 -13.33 10.97
CA GLY A 413 12.35 -13.58 10.21
C GLY A 413 12.48 -12.70 8.96
N GLU A 414 13.65 -12.70 8.36
CA GLU A 414 13.82 -12.12 7.02
C GLU A 414 13.13 -13.01 6.00
N ALA A 415 12.51 -12.41 4.99
CA ALA A 415 12.06 -13.16 3.83
C ALA A 415 13.26 -13.85 3.20
N ALA A 416 13.13 -15.13 2.82
CA ALA A 416 14.20 -15.86 2.17
C ALA A 416 14.63 -15.08 0.91
N GLY A 417 15.81 -14.46 0.99
CA GLY A 417 16.36 -13.69 -0.12
C GLY A 417 16.47 -14.58 -1.35
N THR A 418 16.00 -14.10 -2.48
CA THR A 418 16.33 -14.67 -3.79
C THR A 418 17.85 -14.74 -3.87
N GLY A 419 18.41 -15.96 -3.87
CA GLY A 419 19.83 -16.21 -3.83
C GLY A 419 20.55 -15.34 -4.87
N ALA A 420 21.63 -14.73 -4.42
CA ALA A 420 22.56 -14.05 -5.31
C ALA A 420 22.86 -15.01 -6.47
N ALA A 421 22.61 -14.56 -7.68
CA ALA A 421 22.99 -15.26 -8.88
C ALA A 421 24.50 -15.57 -8.78
N THR A 422 24.83 -16.79 -8.49
CA THR A 422 26.20 -17.28 -8.61
C THR A 422 26.58 -17.09 -10.07
N THR A 423 27.48 -16.15 -10.32
CA THR A 423 28.12 -15.97 -11.60
C THR A 423 28.83 -17.28 -11.92
N ALA A 424 28.18 -18.10 -12.74
CA ALA A 424 28.85 -19.24 -13.38
C ALA A 424 29.96 -18.66 -14.28
N GLY A 425 31.19 -18.84 -13.85
CA GLY A 425 32.37 -18.49 -14.64
C GLY A 425 32.31 -19.22 -15.96
N SER A 426 32.28 -18.50 -17.04
CA SER A 426 32.47 -19.04 -18.37
C SER A 426 33.87 -19.66 -18.45
N PRO A 427 34.03 -20.92 -18.91
CA PRO A 427 35.35 -21.44 -19.22
C PRO A 427 35.88 -20.70 -20.46
N GLY A 428 37.07 -20.12 -20.31
CA GLY A 428 37.79 -19.48 -21.39
C GLY A 428 38.09 -20.48 -22.53
N PRO A 429 38.23 -19.99 -23.78
CA PRO A 429 38.54 -20.83 -24.90
C PRO A 429 39.97 -21.35 -24.80
N THR A 430 40.09 -22.66 -24.79
CA THR A 430 41.38 -23.35 -25.00
C THR A 430 41.86 -23.10 -26.43
N ALA A 431 43.02 -22.52 -26.53
CA ALA A 431 43.76 -22.45 -27.80
C ALA A 431 44.14 -23.89 -28.21
N SER A 432 43.80 -24.29 -29.43
CA SER A 432 44.45 -25.40 -30.13
C SER A 432 45.05 -24.89 -31.42
N GLU A 433 46.30 -25.12 -31.50
CA GLU A 433 47.20 -24.84 -32.62
C GLU A 433 46.78 -25.54 -33.92
N ALA A 434 47.01 -24.81 -35.00
CA ALA A 434 47.88 -25.17 -36.12
C ALA A 434 47.35 -26.05 -37.25
N THR A 435 47.66 -25.51 -38.41
CA THR A 435 48.18 -26.17 -39.65
C THR A 435 47.15 -26.70 -40.64
N GLN A 436 46.94 -26.00 -41.62
CA GLN A 436 47.25 -26.02 -43.05
C GLN A 436 46.34 -25.07 -43.86
#